data_5b508b5f2fedd26c6a5fd1b724d892f9
#
_entry.id   5b508b5f2fedd26c6a5fd1b724d892f9
#
_cell.length_a   1.000
_cell.length_b   1.000
_cell.length_c   1.000
_cell.angle_alpha   90.00
_cell.angle_beta   90.00
_cell.angle_gamma   90.00
#
_symmetry.space_group_name_H-M   'P 1'
#
loop_
_entity.id
_entity.type
_entity.pdbx_description
1 polymer ?
#
loop_
_entity_poly.entity_id
_entity_poly.type
_entity_poly.pdbx_seq_one_letter_code
_entity_poly.pdbx_strand_id
1 'polypeptide(L)'
;MRLPFELYIALRYLLARRRQAFISLISVISTVGVAVGVMALLIALALMTGLQQELRDRIVGSAGHIYVWKLGESGLAEYEVELERLRQVPRVTRAAPVILGQALATTDTSEAFITLKGIDPNLEADVTEIGSAIRDGTLDALAPSGAGTLEGLVIGEGLAAKLGAFVGDEVTLLTPQGRLSPMGVMPRARQFRIVGLFDMGLHEFDTSYAYVRLDVAARLLDRTGADFIELKVDDLYAAPDVAESITRELGTSYLTQDWSDLNRSLFSALWLEKMAISITIGLIVLVAALNIVASLVLLVMDKSRDIA
;
A
#
# COMPACT_ATOMS: atom_id res chain seq x y z
N MET A 1 24.30 -38.88 5.83
CA MET A 1 23.29 -38.60 6.87
C MET A 1 22.68 -39.95 7.27
N ARG A 2 22.80 -40.34 8.53
CA ARG A 2 22.16 -41.55 9.05
C ARG A 2 20.74 -41.22 9.42
N LEU A 3 19.77 -41.83 8.74
CA LEU A 3 18.35 -41.66 9.06
C LEU A 3 18.09 -42.08 10.52
N PRO A 4 17.23 -41.40 11.29
CA PRO A 4 16.80 -41.85 12.61
C PRO A 4 16.24 -43.26 12.54
N PHE A 5 16.49 -44.06 13.56
CA PHE A 5 16.14 -45.47 13.62
C PHE A 5 14.65 -45.74 13.36
N GLU A 6 13.80 -44.85 13.86
CA GLU A 6 12.34 -44.91 13.67
C GLU A 6 11.95 -44.73 12.19
N LEU A 7 12.61 -43.81 11.49
CA LEU A 7 12.37 -43.52 10.09
C LEU A 7 12.88 -44.68 9.20
N TYR A 8 14.01 -45.29 9.59
CA TYR A 8 14.55 -46.47 8.89
C TYR A 8 13.61 -47.67 9.01
N ILE A 9 13.06 -47.95 10.21
CA ILE A 9 12.09 -49.01 10.44
C ILE A 9 10.80 -48.76 9.67
N ALA A 10 10.26 -47.51 9.74
CA ALA A 10 9.04 -47.12 9.02
C ALA A 10 9.17 -47.30 7.51
N LEU A 11 10.31 -46.91 6.92
CA LEU A 11 10.58 -47.05 5.49
C LEU A 11 10.73 -48.52 5.09
N ARG A 12 11.40 -49.32 5.94
CA ARG A 12 11.57 -50.76 5.71
C ARG A 12 10.25 -51.52 5.85
N TYR A 13 9.36 -51.11 6.73
CA TYR A 13 8.02 -51.68 6.88
C TYR A 13 7.11 -51.37 5.69
N LEU A 14 7.18 -50.15 5.17
CA LEU A 14 6.47 -49.73 3.95
C LEU A 14 6.94 -50.44 2.70
N LEU A 15 8.25 -50.79 2.60
CA LEU A 15 8.86 -51.46 1.43
C LEU A 15 8.88 -52.98 1.54
N ALA A 16 8.49 -53.56 2.67
CA ALA A 16 8.55 -55.02 2.86
C ALA A 16 7.48 -55.75 2.01
N ARG A 17 7.95 -56.58 1.12
CA ARG A 17 7.19 -57.38 0.17
C ARG A 17 6.40 -58.49 0.90
N ARG A 18 5.22 -58.15 1.41
CA ARG A 18 4.26 -59.15 1.95
C ARG A 18 2.99 -59.18 1.09
N ARG A 19 2.18 -60.24 1.23
CA ARG A 19 0.91 -60.48 0.51
C ARG A 19 -0.13 -59.37 0.61
N GLN A 20 0.18 -58.29 1.31
CA GLN A 20 -0.66 -57.08 1.56
C GLN A 20 -0.18 -55.85 0.79
N ALA A 21 0.41 -56.02 -0.39
CA ALA A 21 0.94 -54.94 -1.23
C ALA A 21 -0.12 -53.86 -1.55
N PHE A 22 -1.41 -54.23 -1.55
CA PHE A 22 -2.50 -53.30 -1.85
C PHE A 22 -2.73 -52.27 -0.74
N ILE A 23 -2.69 -52.69 0.54
CA ILE A 23 -2.88 -51.76 1.70
C ILE A 23 -1.66 -50.84 1.82
N SER A 24 -0.46 -51.35 1.63
CA SER A 24 0.75 -50.53 1.62
C SER A 24 0.74 -49.50 0.51
N LEU A 25 0.25 -49.83 -0.69
CA LEU A 25 0.12 -48.89 -1.82
C LEU A 25 -0.87 -47.76 -1.50
N ILE A 26 -2.04 -48.10 -0.96
CA ILE A 26 -3.04 -47.07 -0.55
C ILE A 26 -2.48 -46.16 0.51
N SER A 27 -1.78 -46.71 1.51
CA SER A 27 -1.17 -45.88 2.58
C SER A 27 -0.10 -44.93 2.03
N VAL A 28 0.75 -45.38 1.11
CA VAL A 28 1.76 -44.55 0.45
C VAL A 28 1.09 -43.42 -0.38
N ILE A 29 0.12 -43.79 -1.22
CA ILE A 29 -0.59 -42.81 -2.05
C ILE A 29 -1.28 -41.75 -1.16
N SER A 30 -1.93 -42.19 -0.08
CA SER A 30 -2.58 -41.29 0.88
C SER A 30 -1.59 -40.36 1.55
N THR A 31 -0.46 -40.86 2.04
CA THR A 31 0.57 -40.05 2.68
C THR A 31 1.21 -39.07 1.72
N VAL A 32 1.52 -39.48 0.50
CA VAL A 32 2.06 -38.59 -0.54
C VAL A 32 1.04 -37.56 -0.93
N GLY A 33 -0.23 -37.92 -1.09
CA GLY A 33 -1.31 -36.99 -1.41
C GLY A 33 -1.47 -35.90 -0.34
N VAL A 34 -1.46 -36.27 0.95
CA VAL A 34 -1.50 -35.30 2.06
C VAL A 34 -0.24 -34.43 2.08
N ALA A 35 0.94 -35.03 1.89
CA ALA A 35 2.20 -34.26 1.88
C ALA A 35 2.25 -33.23 0.76
N VAL A 36 1.83 -33.59 -0.45
CA VAL A 36 1.74 -32.67 -1.61
C VAL A 36 0.70 -31.60 -1.36
N GLY A 37 -0.47 -31.94 -0.81
CA GLY A 37 -1.52 -30.98 -0.47
C GLY A 37 -1.06 -29.95 0.55
N VAL A 38 -0.41 -30.39 1.64
CA VAL A 38 0.15 -29.49 2.67
C VAL A 38 1.27 -28.63 2.09
N MET A 39 2.15 -29.17 1.27
CA MET A 39 3.23 -28.43 0.62
C MET A 39 2.67 -27.34 -0.30
N ALA A 40 1.71 -27.65 -1.16
CA ALA A 40 1.06 -26.70 -2.05
C ALA A 40 0.40 -25.59 -1.25
N LEU A 41 -0.26 -25.91 -0.14
CA LEU A 41 -0.90 -24.96 0.75
C LEU A 41 0.11 -24.02 1.41
N LEU A 42 1.21 -24.54 1.95
CA LEU A 42 2.28 -23.73 2.56
C LEU A 42 2.89 -22.74 1.55
N ILE A 43 3.11 -23.19 0.31
CA ILE A 43 3.60 -22.31 -0.76
C ILE A 43 2.59 -21.21 -1.07
N ALA A 44 1.31 -21.57 -1.21
CA ALA A 44 0.25 -20.58 -1.47
C ALA A 44 0.13 -19.54 -0.35
N LEU A 45 0.17 -19.98 0.91
CA LEU A 45 0.13 -19.09 2.08
C LEU A 45 1.37 -18.18 2.16
N ALA A 46 2.56 -18.72 1.92
CA ALA A 46 3.79 -17.94 1.95
C ALA A 46 3.78 -16.87 0.85
N LEU A 47 3.36 -17.23 -0.37
CA LEU A 47 3.25 -16.30 -1.49
C LEU A 47 2.23 -15.20 -1.20
N MET A 48 1.06 -15.57 -0.67
CA MET A 48 -0.01 -14.62 -0.34
C MET A 48 0.39 -13.67 0.77
N THR A 49 0.99 -14.18 1.84
CA THR A 49 1.48 -13.35 2.95
C THR A 49 2.57 -12.39 2.47
N GLY A 50 3.50 -12.86 1.64
CA GLY A 50 4.55 -12.00 1.06
C GLY A 50 3.98 -10.90 0.17
N LEU A 51 3.02 -11.22 -0.69
CA LEU A 51 2.35 -10.22 -1.54
C LEU A 51 1.58 -9.18 -0.72
N GLN A 52 0.84 -9.62 0.31
CA GLN A 52 0.11 -8.69 1.20
C GLN A 52 1.05 -7.75 1.94
N GLN A 53 2.20 -8.25 2.39
CA GLN A 53 3.20 -7.43 3.06
C GLN A 53 3.83 -6.43 2.10
N GLU A 54 4.23 -6.83 0.91
CA GLU A 54 4.78 -5.96 -0.13
C GLU A 54 3.80 -4.85 -0.51
N LEU A 55 2.52 -5.19 -0.75
CA LEU A 55 1.48 -4.19 -1.05
C LEU A 55 1.29 -3.20 0.10
N ARG A 56 1.28 -3.68 1.34
CA ARG A 56 1.16 -2.81 2.52
C ARG A 56 2.34 -1.85 2.61
N ASP A 57 3.56 -2.36 2.50
CA ASP A 57 4.77 -1.57 2.64
C ASP A 57 4.83 -0.47 1.55
N ARG A 58 4.43 -0.76 0.32
CA ARG A 58 4.32 0.23 -0.76
C ARG A 58 3.24 1.28 -0.52
N ILE A 59 2.04 0.89 -0.08
CA ILE A 59 0.95 1.82 0.22
C ILE A 59 1.36 2.78 1.34
N VAL A 60 1.96 2.24 2.39
CA VAL A 60 2.38 3.04 3.55
C VAL A 60 3.58 3.92 3.23
N GLY A 61 4.53 3.44 2.41
CA GLY A 61 5.67 4.24 1.98
C GLY A 61 5.30 5.42 1.08
N SER A 62 4.23 5.28 0.28
CA SER A 62 3.78 6.33 -0.65
C SER A 62 2.98 7.46 0.00
N ALA A 63 2.55 7.30 1.25
CA ALA A 63 1.63 8.21 1.92
C ALA A 63 1.97 8.36 3.42
N GLY A 64 1.42 9.39 4.07
CA GLY A 64 1.53 9.55 5.52
C GLY A 64 0.79 8.44 6.29
N HIS A 65 1.20 8.21 7.54
CA HIS A 65 0.56 7.21 8.40
C HIS A 65 -0.77 7.68 8.97
N ILE A 66 -0.91 9.00 9.23
CA ILE A 66 -2.11 9.64 9.75
C ILE A 66 -2.32 10.95 8.99
N TYR A 67 -3.56 11.25 8.71
CA TYR A 67 -4.01 12.47 8.07
C TYR A 67 -4.85 13.27 9.05
N VAL A 68 -4.61 14.57 9.16
CA VAL A 68 -5.29 15.48 10.08
C VAL A 68 -5.93 16.61 9.29
N TRP A 69 -7.26 16.65 9.27
CA TRP A 69 -8.06 17.73 8.67
C TRP A 69 -8.68 18.62 9.76
N LYS A 70 -8.93 19.86 9.43
CA LYS A 70 -9.72 20.76 10.27
C LYS A 70 -11.14 20.90 9.71
N LEU A 71 -12.13 20.60 10.53
CA LEU A 71 -13.54 20.65 10.14
C LEU A 71 -14.06 22.10 10.19
N GLY A 72 -14.91 22.48 9.21
CA GLY A 72 -15.62 23.75 9.20
C GLY A 72 -14.87 24.95 8.62
N GLU A 73 -13.60 24.81 8.24
CA GLU A 73 -12.82 25.82 7.53
C GLU A 73 -12.39 25.29 6.16
N SER A 74 -12.04 26.19 5.22
CA SER A 74 -11.51 25.80 3.91
C SER A 74 -10.01 25.46 3.99
N GLY A 75 -9.64 24.54 4.91
CA GLY A 75 -8.26 24.11 5.16
C GLY A 75 -7.65 24.70 6.44
N LEU A 76 -6.37 24.42 6.64
CA LEU A 76 -5.57 24.89 7.77
C LEU A 76 -4.83 26.17 7.36
N ALA A 77 -5.45 27.33 7.58
CA ALA A 77 -4.86 28.63 7.19
C ALA A 77 -3.54 28.89 7.93
N GLU A 78 -3.46 28.53 9.21
CA GLU A 78 -2.26 28.64 10.06
C GLU A 78 -1.62 27.26 10.30
N TYR A 79 -1.39 26.51 9.24
CA TYR A 79 -0.90 25.15 9.32
C TYR A 79 0.45 25.03 10.06
N GLU A 80 1.27 26.08 10.08
CA GLU A 80 2.56 26.07 10.79
C GLU A 80 2.36 25.90 12.32
N VAL A 81 1.35 26.56 12.89
CA VAL A 81 1.02 26.44 14.32
C VAL A 81 0.53 25.02 14.64
N GLU A 82 -0.33 24.48 13.77
CA GLU A 82 -0.85 23.13 13.93
C GLU A 82 0.24 22.08 13.73
N LEU A 83 1.16 22.32 12.80
CA LEU A 83 2.31 21.44 12.55
C LEU A 83 3.18 21.30 13.81
N GLU A 84 3.48 22.43 14.49
CA GLU A 84 4.26 22.41 15.73
C GLU A 84 3.54 21.71 16.87
N ARG A 85 2.21 21.88 16.99
CA ARG A 85 1.40 21.13 17.97
C ARG A 85 1.42 19.62 17.71
N LEU A 86 1.21 19.23 16.45
CA LEU A 86 1.18 17.83 16.07
C LEU A 86 2.53 17.12 16.25
N ARG A 87 3.64 17.84 16.05
CA ARG A 87 4.99 17.33 16.31
C ARG A 87 5.27 17.06 17.79
N GLN A 88 4.53 17.67 18.71
CA GLN A 88 4.66 17.46 20.15
C GLN A 88 3.88 16.24 20.64
N VAL A 89 2.97 15.68 19.80
CA VAL A 89 2.21 14.49 20.14
C VAL A 89 3.15 13.28 20.26
N PRO A 90 3.06 12.52 21.35
CA PRO A 90 3.91 11.33 21.53
C PRO A 90 3.82 10.38 20.34
N ARG A 91 4.97 9.83 19.91
CA ARG A 91 5.11 8.89 18.80
C ARG A 91 4.98 9.49 17.38
N VAL A 92 4.60 10.75 17.24
CA VAL A 92 4.69 11.47 15.97
C VAL A 92 6.17 11.81 15.73
N THR A 93 6.73 11.33 14.61
CA THR A 93 8.14 11.54 14.28
C THR A 93 8.34 12.66 13.27
N ARG A 94 7.43 12.79 12.32
CA ARG A 94 7.46 13.80 11.26
C ARG A 94 6.06 14.26 10.91
N ALA A 95 5.97 15.47 10.37
CA ALA A 95 4.71 16.07 9.93
C ALA A 95 4.96 16.99 8.72
N ALA A 96 4.08 16.91 7.70
CA ALA A 96 4.16 17.72 6.49
C ALA A 96 2.78 18.26 6.11
N PRO A 97 2.67 19.54 5.72
CA PRO A 97 1.43 20.12 5.22
C PRO A 97 1.23 19.73 3.75
N VAL A 98 -0.03 19.47 3.38
CA VAL A 98 -0.39 19.04 2.03
C VAL A 98 -1.59 19.85 1.51
N ILE A 99 -1.53 20.19 0.24
CA ILE A 99 -2.67 20.67 -0.55
C ILE A 99 -2.95 19.62 -1.63
N LEU A 100 -4.19 19.16 -1.72
CA LEU A 100 -4.58 18.16 -2.72
C LEU A 100 -5.65 18.74 -3.64
N GLY A 101 -5.45 18.59 -4.95
CA GLY A 101 -6.41 19.03 -5.94
C GLY A 101 -6.37 18.19 -7.20
N GLN A 102 -7.31 18.48 -8.09
CA GLN A 102 -7.34 17.84 -9.41
C GLN A 102 -6.99 18.86 -10.49
N ALA A 103 -6.27 18.43 -11.49
CA ALA A 103 -5.95 19.21 -12.66
C ALA A 103 -5.97 18.34 -13.93
N LEU A 104 -6.07 18.99 -15.07
CA LEU A 104 -5.81 18.38 -16.37
C LEU A 104 -4.41 18.80 -16.80
N ALA A 105 -3.51 17.85 -16.94
CA ALA A 105 -2.18 18.07 -17.51
C ALA A 105 -2.25 17.90 -19.02
N THR A 106 -1.77 18.91 -19.75
CA THR A 106 -1.84 18.95 -21.20
C THR A 106 -0.46 19.25 -21.79
N THR A 107 -0.05 18.45 -22.75
CA THR A 107 1.10 18.68 -23.62
C THR A 107 0.62 18.96 -25.04
N ASP A 108 1.50 19.21 -25.97
CA ASP A 108 1.14 19.41 -27.38
C ASP A 108 0.48 18.19 -28.03
N THR A 109 0.71 16.99 -27.45
CA THR A 109 0.30 15.71 -28.06
C THR A 109 -0.74 14.93 -27.25
N SER A 110 -0.84 15.17 -25.96
CA SER A 110 -1.64 14.34 -25.05
C SER A 110 -2.17 15.13 -23.86
N GLU A 111 -3.20 14.57 -23.22
CA GLU A 111 -3.78 15.10 -21.99
C GLU A 111 -4.06 13.98 -20.99
N ALA A 112 -3.98 14.27 -19.69
CA ALA A 112 -4.29 13.35 -18.62
C ALA A 112 -4.88 14.08 -17.41
N PHE A 113 -5.92 13.50 -16.80
CA PHE A 113 -6.37 13.93 -15.47
C PHE A 113 -5.36 13.49 -14.42
N ILE A 114 -5.02 14.43 -13.54
CA ILE A 114 -4.02 14.20 -12.50
C ILE A 114 -4.52 14.65 -11.14
N THR A 115 -4.02 14.01 -10.11
CA THR A 115 -4.06 14.48 -8.74
C THR A 115 -2.82 15.31 -8.49
N LEU A 116 -3.02 16.61 -8.26
CA LEU A 116 -1.95 17.55 -7.96
C LEU A 116 -1.76 17.62 -6.46
N LYS A 117 -0.57 17.26 -5.98
CA LYS A 117 -0.17 17.34 -4.57
C LYS A 117 0.82 18.48 -4.38
N GLY A 118 0.40 19.48 -3.62
CA GLY A 118 1.26 20.58 -3.17
C GLY A 118 1.96 20.20 -1.88
N ILE A 119 3.28 20.25 -1.88
CA ILE A 119 4.15 19.79 -0.78
C ILE A 119 5.22 20.81 -0.41
N ASP A 120 5.72 20.72 0.81
CA ASP A 120 7.04 21.24 1.15
C ASP A 120 8.06 20.12 0.89
N PRO A 121 8.98 20.26 -0.10
CA PRO A 121 9.89 19.19 -0.48
C PRO A 121 10.72 18.62 0.66
N ASN A 122 11.14 19.48 1.62
CA ASN A 122 11.97 19.07 2.74
C ASN A 122 11.18 18.27 3.78
N LEU A 123 9.94 18.69 4.08
CA LEU A 123 9.10 18.03 5.06
C LEU A 123 8.49 16.74 4.52
N GLU A 124 8.09 16.76 3.26
CA GLU A 124 7.47 15.61 2.59
C GLU A 124 8.43 14.43 2.43
N ALA A 125 9.69 14.70 2.07
CA ALA A 125 10.71 13.66 1.95
C ALA A 125 10.97 12.91 3.27
N ASP A 126 10.69 13.52 4.41
CA ASP A 126 10.79 12.90 5.73
C ASP A 126 9.55 12.07 6.10
N VAL A 127 8.36 12.42 5.56
CA VAL A 127 7.07 11.77 5.86
C VAL A 127 6.82 10.60 4.93
N THR A 128 7.05 10.79 3.61
CA THR A 128 6.83 9.78 2.57
C THR A 128 8.14 9.35 1.92
N GLU A 129 8.07 8.32 1.06
CA GLU A 129 9.25 7.82 0.32
C GLU A 129 9.47 8.55 -1.02
N ILE A 130 8.77 9.67 -1.27
CA ILE A 130 8.89 10.39 -2.54
C ILE A 130 10.33 10.78 -2.86
N GLY A 131 11.11 11.19 -1.84
CA GLY A 131 12.51 11.55 -2.02
C GLY A 131 13.38 10.42 -2.57
N SER A 132 13.13 9.18 -2.12
CA SER A 132 13.85 7.98 -2.58
C SER A 132 13.27 7.39 -3.87
N ALA A 133 12.03 7.73 -4.20
CA ALA A 133 11.33 7.26 -5.39
C ALA A 133 11.69 8.05 -6.67
N ILE A 134 12.42 9.16 -6.58
CA ILE A 134 12.86 9.92 -7.75
C ILE A 134 13.83 9.07 -8.59
N ARG A 135 13.49 8.92 -9.87
CA ARG A 135 14.30 8.18 -10.86
C ARG A 135 15.13 9.09 -11.72
N ASP A 136 14.57 10.24 -12.11
CA ASP A 136 15.25 11.24 -12.92
C ASP A 136 14.96 12.63 -12.37
N GLY A 137 15.90 13.55 -12.40
CA GLY A 137 15.79 14.85 -11.77
C GLY A 137 15.97 14.81 -10.24
N THR A 138 15.43 15.81 -9.54
CA THR A 138 15.50 15.91 -8.07
C THR A 138 14.24 16.57 -7.50
N LEU A 139 13.86 16.21 -6.27
CA LEU A 139 12.75 16.85 -5.55
C LEU A 139 13.12 18.30 -5.17
N ASP A 140 14.38 18.56 -4.90
CA ASP A 140 14.90 19.91 -4.58
C ASP A 140 14.74 20.90 -5.75
N ALA A 141 14.62 20.41 -6.99
CA ALA A 141 14.35 21.24 -8.15
C ALA A 141 12.95 21.88 -8.14
N LEU A 142 12.07 21.49 -7.21
CA LEU A 142 10.83 22.22 -6.89
C LEU A 142 11.11 23.53 -6.14
N ALA A 143 12.34 23.77 -5.63
CA ALA A 143 12.71 25.00 -4.95
C ALA A 143 12.39 26.24 -5.79
N PRO A 144 12.21 27.44 -5.16
CA PRO A 144 11.83 28.65 -5.87
C PRO A 144 12.79 28.93 -7.04
N SER A 145 12.24 28.93 -8.23
CA SER A 145 12.96 29.37 -9.43
C SER A 145 13.04 30.90 -9.47
N GLY A 146 14.10 31.45 -10.05
CA GLY A 146 14.26 32.90 -10.19
C GLY A 146 13.12 33.54 -10.99
N ALA A 147 12.96 34.85 -10.86
CA ALA A 147 11.93 35.60 -11.57
C ALA A 147 12.03 35.36 -13.09
N GLY A 148 10.94 34.88 -13.70
CA GLY A 148 10.86 34.59 -15.15
C GLY A 148 11.08 33.15 -15.55
N THR A 149 11.38 32.23 -14.62
CA THR A 149 11.43 30.79 -14.87
C THR A 149 10.08 30.13 -14.56
N LEU A 150 9.77 29.06 -15.31
CA LEU A 150 8.58 28.25 -15.04
C LEU A 150 8.74 27.52 -13.69
N GLU A 151 7.63 27.37 -12.99
CA GLU A 151 7.57 26.59 -11.74
C GLU A 151 7.83 25.12 -12.03
N GLY A 152 8.51 24.44 -11.11
CA GLY A 152 8.83 23.01 -11.23
C GLY A 152 7.61 22.11 -11.00
N LEU A 153 7.60 20.99 -11.72
CA LEU A 153 6.61 19.91 -11.58
C LEU A 153 7.36 18.58 -11.55
N VAL A 154 7.07 17.74 -10.58
CA VAL A 154 7.54 16.36 -10.51
C VAL A 154 6.36 15.45 -10.81
N ILE A 155 6.49 14.53 -11.76
CA ILE A 155 5.40 13.66 -12.21
C ILE A 155 5.80 12.18 -12.13
N GLY A 156 4.80 11.30 -12.03
CA GLY A 156 5.06 9.86 -12.08
C GLY A 156 5.56 9.42 -13.47
N GLU A 157 6.44 8.42 -13.50
CA GLU A 157 7.01 7.88 -14.76
C GLU A 157 5.91 7.37 -15.70
N GLY A 158 4.87 6.71 -15.15
CA GLY A 158 3.72 6.27 -15.92
C GLY A 158 2.89 7.43 -16.49
N LEU A 159 2.80 8.57 -15.77
CA LEU A 159 2.15 9.79 -16.26
C LEU A 159 3.00 10.44 -17.37
N ALA A 160 4.31 10.52 -17.19
CA ALA A 160 5.24 11.00 -18.22
C ALA A 160 5.10 10.21 -19.52
N ALA A 161 5.03 8.88 -19.43
CA ALA A 161 4.81 8.00 -20.57
C ALA A 161 3.46 8.26 -21.28
N LYS A 162 2.37 8.50 -20.51
CA LYS A 162 1.05 8.86 -21.06
C LYS A 162 1.06 10.20 -21.79
N LEU A 163 1.77 11.18 -21.25
CA LEU A 163 1.86 12.53 -21.81
C LEU A 163 2.89 12.63 -22.93
N GLY A 164 3.75 11.63 -23.10
CA GLY A 164 4.88 11.67 -24.03
C GLY A 164 5.91 12.74 -23.65
N ALA A 165 6.10 12.99 -22.35
CA ALA A 165 6.90 14.09 -21.83
C ALA A 165 8.11 13.58 -21.03
N PHE A 166 9.19 14.37 -20.99
CA PHE A 166 10.46 14.07 -20.33
C PHE A 166 10.86 15.19 -19.38
N VAL A 167 11.87 14.96 -18.56
CA VAL A 167 12.47 16.02 -17.73
C VAL A 167 12.98 17.14 -18.63
N GLY A 168 12.58 18.38 -18.30
CA GLY A 168 12.87 19.59 -19.06
C GLY A 168 11.72 20.08 -19.94
N ASP A 169 10.75 19.23 -20.27
CA ASP A 169 9.59 19.59 -21.11
C ASP A 169 8.60 20.48 -20.33
N GLU A 170 7.78 21.20 -21.10
CA GLU A 170 6.74 22.07 -20.56
C GLU A 170 5.37 21.40 -20.60
N VAL A 171 4.64 21.51 -19.50
CA VAL A 171 3.29 20.98 -19.34
C VAL A 171 2.37 22.09 -18.85
N THR A 172 1.19 22.19 -19.42
CA THR A 172 0.15 23.11 -18.98
C THR A 172 -0.81 22.39 -18.05
N LEU A 173 -0.98 22.91 -16.81
CA LEU A 173 -1.99 22.43 -15.88
C LEU A 173 -3.21 23.32 -15.94
N LEU A 174 -4.37 22.72 -16.17
CA LEU A 174 -5.68 23.36 -16.12
C LEU A 174 -6.42 22.88 -14.87
N THR A 175 -6.88 23.84 -14.04
CA THR A 175 -7.67 23.52 -12.84
C THR A 175 -9.12 23.93 -13.03
N PRO A 176 -10.08 23.14 -12.48
CA PRO A 176 -11.51 23.46 -12.55
C PRO A 176 -11.88 24.71 -11.77
N GLN A 177 -11.06 25.11 -10.76
CA GLN A 177 -11.25 26.36 -10.01
C GLN A 177 -10.91 27.55 -10.90
N GLY A 178 -11.89 28.00 -11.66
CA GLY A 178 -11.77 29.11 -12.60
C GLY A 178 -12.23 30.44 -12.01
N ARG A 179 -11.91 31.53 -12.73
CA ARG A 179 -12.52 32.85 -12.46
C ARG A 179 -13.90 32.92 -13.10
N LEU A 180 -14.88 33.42 -12.36
CA LEU A 180 -16.18 33.77 -12.92
C LEU A 180 -15.98 34.88 -13.97
N SER A 181 -16.34 34.60 -15.20
CA SER A 181 -16.34 35.51 -16.32
C SER A 181 -17.78 35.70 -16.82
N PRO A 182 -18.13 36.75 -17.51
CA PRO A 182 -19.45 36.93 -18.13
C PRO A 182 -19.84 35.80 -19.09
N MET A 183 -18.86 35.02 -19.55
CA MET A 183 -19.05 33.84 -20.43
C MET A 183 -19.05 32.52 -19.68
N GLY A 184 -19.01 32.53 -18.33
CA GLY A 184 -18.95 31.31 -17.48
C GLY A 184 -17.66 31.20 -16.69
N VAL A 185 -17.43 30.03 -16.09
CA VAL A 185 -16.20 29.72 -15.37
C VAL A 185 -15.08 29.43 -16.36
N MET A 186 -14.04 30.27 -16.38
CA MET A 186 -12.83 30.03 -17.20
C MET A 186 -11.80 29.27 -16.36
N PRO A 187 -11.38 28.06 -16.75
CA PRO A 187 -10.32 27.32 -16.06
C PRO A 187 -9.04 28.14 -15.93
N ARG A 188 -8.32 27.98 -14.82
CA ARG A 188 -6.97 28.55 -14.71
C ARG A 188 -5.98 27.63 -15.42
N ALA A 189 -5.27 28.16 -16.40
CA ALA A 189 -4.18 27.47 -17.07
C ALA A 189 -2.84 28.05 -16.58
N ARG A 190 -1.88 27.18 -16.28
CA ARG A 190 -0.54 27.56 -15.90
C ARG A 190 0.47 26.58 -16.46
N GLN A 191 1.58 27.12 -16.99
CA GLN A 191 2.69 26.32 -17.51
C GLN A 191 3.67 25.97 -16.40
N PHE A 192 4.17 24.75 -16.44
CA PHE A 192 5.15 24.17 -15.53
C PHE A 192 6.25 23.50 -16.35
N ARG A 193 7.42 23.37 -15.74
CA ARG A 193 8.51 22.57 -16.30
C ARG A 193 8.67 21.29 -15.51
N ILE A 194 8.73 20.15 -16.18
CA ILE A 194 9.01 18.87 -15.55
C ILE A 194 10.47 18.89 -15.06
N VAL A 195 10.66 18.79 -13.73
CA VAL A 195 11.98 18.83 -13.09
C VAL A 195 12.38 17.50 -12.48
N GLY A 196 11.48 16.52 -12.45
CA GLY A 196 11.78 15.17 -11.99
C GLY A 196 10.68 14.17 -12.33
N LEU A 197 11.06 12.91 -12.39
CA LEU A 197 10.21 11.75 -12.55
C LEU A 197 10.33 10.84 -11.34
N PHE A 198 9.22 10.32 -10.83
CA PHE A 198 9.20 9.37 -9.73
C PHE A 198 8.53 8.05 -10.11
N ASP A 199 8.93 6.98 -9.40
CA ASP A 199 8.35 5.64 -9.49
C ASP A 199 8.27 5.06 -8.08
N MET A 200 7.06 5.04 -7.51
CA MET A 200 6.76 4.44 -6.21
C MET A 200 6.43 2.94 -6.31
N GLY A 201 6.32 2.42 -7.55
CA GLY A 201 5.90 1.05 -7.82
C GLY A 201 4.41 0.80 -7.54
N LEU A 202 3.60 1.85 -7.46
CA LEU A 202 2.15 1.83 -7.37
C LEU A 202 1.57 2.49 -8.62
N HIS A 203 0.99 1.69 -9.49
CA HIS A 203 0.49 2.13 -10.80
C HIS A 203 -0.41 3.37 -10.72
N GLU A 204 -1.27 3.46 -9.72
CA GLU A 204 -2.17 4.60 -9.52
C GLU A 204 -1.39 5.89 -9.25
N PHE A 205 -0.40 5.84 -8.35
CA PHE A 205 0.45 7.00 -8.04
C PHE A 205 1.31 7.37 -9.25
N ASP A 206 1.97 6.39 -9.84
CA ASP A 206 2.91 6.62 -10.94
C ASP A 206 2.23 7.12 -12.23
N THR A 207 0.92 6.88 -12.40
CA THR A 207 0.17 7.29 -13.60
C THR A 207 -0.76 8.47 -13.43
N SER A 208 -0.97 8.97 -12.18
CA SER A 208 -2.00 9.97 -11.88
C SER A 208 -1.54 11.11 -10.99
N TYR A 209 -0.41 10.98 -10.29
CA TYR A 209 0.05 12.02 -9.36
C TYR A 209 1.11 12.92 -9.97
N ALA A 210 1.03 14.21 -9.58
CA ALA A 210 2.03 15.20 -9.85
C ALA A 210 2.26 16.05 -8.61
N TYR A 211 3.51 16.39 -8.33
CA TYR A 211 3.93 17.16 -7.16
C TYR A 211 4.41 18.54 -7.57
N VAL A 212 3.95 19.53 -6.84
CA VAL A 212 4.41 20.92 -6.95
C VAL A 212 4.69 21.45 -5.55
N ARG A 213 5.33 22.61 -5.46
CA ARG A 213 5.54 23.28 -4.19
C ARG A 213 4.20 23.74 -3.59
N LEU A 214 4.10 23.71 -2.26
CA LEU A 214 2.89 23.99 -1.50
C LEU A 214 2.28 25.35 -1.86
N ASP A 215 3.10 26.42 -1.91
CA ASP A 215 2.64 27.77 -2.24
C ASP A 215 2.19 27.90 -3.70
N VAL A 216 2.76 27.12 -4.60
CA VAL A 216 2.35 27.04 -6.01
C VAL A 216 0.99 26.39 -6.12
N ALA A 217 0.79 25.27 -5.42
CA ALA A 217 -0.52 24.60 -5.34
C ALA A 217 -1.59 25.53 -4.72
N ALA A 218 -1.24 26.22 -3.63
CA ALA A 218 -2.14 27.18 -3.00
C ALA A 218 -2.63 28.26 -3.97
N ARG A 219 -1.73 28.84 -4.74
CA ARG A 219 -2.07 29.85 -5.78
C ARG A 219 -2.88 29.27 -6.92
N LEU A 220 -2.58 28.04 -7.35
CA LEU A 220 -3.24 27.40 -8.49
C LEU A 220 -4.66 26.95 -8.14
N LEU A 221 -4.84 26.38 -6.95
CA LEU A 221 -6.10 25.81 -6.46
C LEU A 221 -6.95 26.79 -5.64
N ASP A 222 -6.48 28.06 -5.47
CA ASP A 222 -7.16 29.11 -4.69
C ASP A 222 -7.38 28.71 -3.22
N ARG A 223 -6.31 28.21 -2.58
CA ARG A 223 -6.29 27.82 -1.18
C ARG A 223 -5.54 28.84 -0.33
N THR A 224 -5.97 29.03 0.91
CA THR A 224 -5.33 29.96 1.87
C THR A 224 -4.36 29.27 2.83
N GLY A 225 -4.29 27.93 2.81
CA GLY A 225 -3.44 27.14 3.69
C GLY A 225 -3.35 25.70 3.20
N ALA A 226 -2.93 24.80 4.06
CA ALA A 226 -2.91 23.38 3.77
C ALA A 226 -4.32 22.77 3.85
N ASP A 227 -4.64 21.79 3.03
CA ASP A 227 -5.90 21.05 3.12
C ASP A 227 -5.87 20.11 4.34
N PHE A 228 -4.72 19.50 4.61
CA PHE A 228 -4.48 18.61 5.75
C PHE A 228 -2.98 18.51 6.07
N ILE A 229 -2.68 17.91 7.21
CA ILE A 229 -1.30 17.58 7.61
C ILE A 229 -1.15 16.07 7.60
N GLU A 230 -0.12 15.59 6.91
CA GLU A 230 0.32 14.19 6.94
C GLU A 230 1.32 13.99 8.08
N LEU A 231 1.15 12.91 8.83
CA LEU A 231 2.01 12.55 9.95
C LEU A 231 2.67 11.19 9.72
N LYS A 232 3.92 11.08 10.14
CA LYS A 232 4.64 9.82 10.27
C LYS A 232 4.79 9.47 11.74
N VAL A 233 4.46 8.25 12.12
CA VAL A 233 4.65 7.71 13.47
C VAL A 233 5.79 6.70 13.50
N ASP A 234 6.34 6.46 14.69
CA ASP A 234 7.46 5.54 14.93
C ASP A 234 7.08 4.07 14.64
N ASP A 235 5.83 3.71 14.90
CA ASP A 235 5.28 2.38 14.65
C ASP A 235 3.96 2.51 13.91
N LEU A 236 3.93 1.97 12.71
CA LEU A 236 2.76 1.97 11.83
C LEU A 236 1.50 1.40 12.49
N TYR A 237 1.65 0.35 13.28
CA TYR A 237 0.53 -0.31 13.94
C TYR A 237 -0.05 0.49 15.11
N ALA A 238 0.67 1.49 15.59
CA ALA A 238 0.18 2.43 16.59
C ALA A 238 -0.52 3.65 15.98
N ALA A 239 -0.54 3.80 14.65
CA ALA A 239 -1.20 4.93 13.99
C ALA A 239 -2.67 5.12 14.42
N PRO A 240 -3.51 4.07 14.55
CA PRO A 240 -4.88 4.24 15.04
C PRO A 240 -4.96 4.83 16.44
N ASP A 241 -4.13 4.34 17.39
CA ASP A 241 -4.12 4.84 18.77
C ASP A 241 -3.63 6.28 18.85
N VAL A 242 -2.61 6.63 18.04
CA VAL A 242 -2.11 8.00 17.93
C VAL A 242 -3.14 8.92 17.31
N ALA A 243 -3.84 8.50 16.25
CA ALA A 243 -4.92 9.26 15.63
C ALA A 243 -6.06 9.56 16.62
N GLU A 244 -6.45 8.57 17.43
CA GLU A 244 -7.45 8.77 18.49
C GLU A 244 -6.95 9.75 19.56
N SER A 245 -5.68 9.67 19.96
CA SER A 245 -5.10 10.60 20.93
C SER A 245 -5.07 12.04 20.41
N ILE A 246 -4.72 12.23 19.14
CA ILE A 246 -4.75 13.54 18.47
C ILE A 246 -6.17 14.13 18.49
N THR A 247 -7.18 13.33 18.12
CA THR A 247 -8.57 13.77 18.15
C THR A 247 -9.02 14.16 19.57
N ARG A 248 -8.56 13.45 20.60
CA ARG A 248 -8.86 13.73 21.99
C ARG A 248 -8.18 15.02 22.48
N GLU A 249 -6.95 15.29 22.08
CA GLU A 249 -6.17 16.47 22.47
C GLU A 249 -6.58 17.74 21.73
N LEU A 250 -6.78 17.64 20.41
CA LEU A 250 -7.14 18.79 19.57
C LEU A 250 -8.64 19.10 19.57
N GLY A 251 -9.46 18.13 20.02
CA GLY A 251 -10.91 18.27 20.11
C GLY A 251 -11.64 17.95 18.79
N THR A 252 -12.98 18.08 18.83
CA THR A 252 -13.89 17.67 17.76
C THR A 252 -13.83 18.51 16.49
N SER A 253 -13.04 19.58 16.48
CA SER A 253 -12.80 20.41 15.30
C SER A 253 -11.82 19.77 14.32
N TYR A 254 -11.17 18.68 14.71
CA TYR A 254 -10.22 17.95 13.88
C TYR A 254 -10.76 16.56 13.56
N LEU A 255 -10.56 16.16 12.32
CA LEU A 255 -10.80 14.79 11.85
C LEU A 255 -9.44 14.14 11.59
N THR A 256 -9.22 13.01 12.23
CA THR A 256 -8.04 12.18 11.95
C THR A 256 -8.46 10.91 11.26
N GLN A 257 -7.69 10.50 10.26
CA GLN A 257 -7.82 9.20 9.61
C GLN A 257 -6.43 8.57 9.52
N ASP A 258 -6.32 7.33 9.89
CA ASP A 258 -5.08 6.59 9.74
C ASP A 258 -5.03 5.86 8.37
N TRP A 259 -3.88 5.32 8.05
CA TRP A 259 -3.64 4.57 6.82
C TRP A 259 -4.60 3.38 6.63
N SER A 260 -5.07 2.74 7.72
CA SER A 260 -5.99 1.59 7.66
C SER A 260 -7.42 2.01 7.38
N ASP A 261 -7.84 3.17 7.89
CA ASP A 261 -9.15 3.74 7.60
C ASP A 261 -9.29 4.16 6.14
N LEU A 262 -8.25 4.79 5.58
CA LEU A 262 -8.21 5.19 4.17
C LEU A 262 -8.26 3.99 3.23
N ASN A 263 -7.67 2.87 3.63
CA ASN A 263 -7.60 1.64 2.84
C ASN A 263 -8.54 0.54 3.38
N ARG A 264 -9.59 0.91 4.13
CA ARG A 264 -10.49 -0.05 4.81
C ARG A 264 -11.09 -1.09 3.86
N SER A 265 -11.47 -0.70 2.65
CA SER A 265 -12.01 -1.62 1.65
C SER A 265 -11.01 -2.69 1.24
N LEU A 266 -9.75 -2.30 1.03
CA LEU A 266 -8.65 -3.21 0.71
C LEU A 266 -8.38 -4.17 1.86
N PHE A 267 -8.22 -3.66 3.09
CA PHE A 267 -7.98 -4.50 4.28
C PHE A 267 -9.14 -5.44 4.60
N SER A 268 -10.39 -4.99 4.38
CA SER A 268 -11.56 -5.85 4.52
C SER A 268 -11.55 -6.98 3.51
N ALA A 269 -11.17 -6.73 2.26
CA ALA A 269 -11.03 -7.75 1.23
C ALA A 269 -9.91 -8.76 1.57
N LEU A 270 -8.75 -8.29 2.02
CA LEU A 270 -7.64 -9.14 2.44
C LEU A 270 -7.99 -9.99 3.67
N TRP A 271 -8.77 -9.44 4.61
CA TRP A 271 -9.26 -10.18 5.77
C TRP A 271 -10.24 -11.29 5.36
N LEU A 272 -11.18 -11.00 4.46
CA LEU A 272 -12.13 -11.97 3.94
C LEU A 272 -11.41 -13.10 3.20
N GLU A 273 -10.41 -12.77 2.39
CA GLU A 273 -9.57 -13.72 1.70
C GLU A 273 -8.82 -14.64 2.69
N LYS A 274 -8.18 -14.06 3.71
CA LYS A 274 -7.50 -14.82 4.78
C LYS A 274 -8.45 -15.77 5.51
N MET A 275 -9.69 -15.34 5.75
CA MET A 275 -10.74 -16.17 6.36
C MET A 275 -11.11 -17.34 5.44
N ALA A 276 -11.31 -17.09 4.14
CA ALA A 276 -11.62 -18.13 3.15
C ALA A 276 -10.50 -19.18 3.05
N ILE A 277 -9.24 -18.72 3.01
CA ILE A 277 -8.07 -19.59 3.03
C ILE A 277 -8.03 -20.42 4.32
N SER A 278 -8.27 -19.80 5.49
CA SER A 278 -8.27 -20.51 6.79
C SER A 278 -9.35 -21.60 6.87
N ILE A 279 -10.53 -21.34 6.34
CA ILE A 279 -11.62 -22.34 6.24
C ILE A 279 -11.21 -23.48 5.31
N THR A 280 -10.64 -23.15 4.16
CA THR A 280 -10.15 -24.17 3.19
C THR A 280 -9.07 -25.06 3.80
N ILE A 281 -8.14 -24.47 4.54
CA ILE A 281 -7.11 -25.20 5.30
C ILE A 281 -7.76 -26.13 6.33
N GLY A 282 -8.69 -25.63 7.12
CA GLY A 282 -9.42 -26.42 8.10
C GLY A 282 -10.10 -27.65 7.47
N LEU A 283 -10.72 -27.46 6.31
CA LEU A 283 -11.35 -28.53 5.56
C LEU A 283 -10.36 -29.56 5.06
N ILE A 284 -9.22 -29.13 4.51
CA ILE A 284 -8.13 -30.03 4.04
C ILE A 284 -7.59 -30.85 5.21
N VAL A 285 -7.33 -30.21 6.35
CA VAL A 285 -6.85 -30.89 7.57
C VAL A 285 -7.88 -31.92 8.07
N LEU A 286 -9.16 -31.55 8.06
CA LEU A 286 -10.24 -32.47 8.43
C LEU A 286 -10.30 -33.70 7.52
N VAL A 287 -10.23 -33.51 6.20
CA VAL A 287 -10.22 -34.61 5.23
C VAL A 287 -8.97 -35.47 5.42
N ALA A 288 -7.81 -34.88 5.65
CA ALA A 288 -6.58 -35.61 5.94
C ALA A 288 -6.69 -36.46 7.22
N ALA A 289 -7.26 -35.88 8.29
CA ALA A 289 -7.49 -36.60 9.54
C ALA A 289 -8.45 -37.81 9.36
N LEU A 290 -9.56 -37.60 8.65
CA LEU A 290 -10.51 -38.68 8.33
C LEU A 290 -9.84 -39.79 7.51
N ASN A 291 -8.98 -39.43 6.56
CA ASN A 291 -8.26 -40.39 5.75
C ASN A 291 -7.26 -41.23 6.60
N ILE A 292 -6.59 -40.60 7.55
CA ILE A 292 -5.69 -41.29 8.50
C ILE A 292 -6.52 -42.26 9.38
N VAL A 293 -7.65 -41.85 9.91
CA VAL A 293 -8.53 -42.69 10.72
C VAL A 293 -9.03 -43.89 9.90
N ALA A 294 -9.51 -43.64 8.67
CA ALA A 294 -9.95 -44.74 7.79
C ALA A 294 -8.83 -45.76 7.50
N SER A 295 -7.62 -45.25 7.24
CA SER A 295 -6.45 -46.11 7.01
C SER A 295 -6.07 -46.96 8.25
N LEU A 296 -6.15 -46.37 9.45
CA LEU A 296 -5.89 -47.07 10.70
C LEU A 296 -6.95 -48.14 10.98
N VAL A 297 -8.25 -47.83 10.76
CA VAL A 297 -9.35 -48.79 10.91
C VAL A 297 -9.15 -49.99 9.98
N LEU A 298 -8.80 -49.78 8.72
CA LEU A 298 -8.52 -50.83 7.75
C LEU A 298 -7.33 -51.71 8.20
N LEU A 299 -6.28 -51.07 8.71
CA LEU A 299 -5.08 -51.76 9.21
C LEU A 299 -5.40 -52.63 10.45
N VAL A 300 -6.22 -52.12 11.38
CA VAL A 300 -6.66 -52.90 12.55
C VAL A 300 -7.58 -54.05 12.16
N MET A 301 -8.51 -53.88 11.21
CA MET A 301 -9.39 -54.92 10.72
C MET A 301 -8.62 -56.05 10.04
N ASP A 302 -7.59 -55.72 9.25
CA ASP A 302 -6.74 -56.73 8.61
C ASP A 302 -5.92 -57.53 9.63
N LYS A 303 -5.41 -56.86 10.66
CA LYS A 303 -4.61 -57.47 11.73
C LYS A 303 -5.47 -58.24 12.75
N SER A 304 -6.74 -57.95 12.90
CA SER A 304 -7.63 -58.65 13.84
C SER A 304 -7.72 -60.15 13.54
N ARG A 305 -7.55 -60.56 12.27
CA ARG A 305 -7.50 -62.00 11.86
C ARG A 305 -6.18 -62.68 12.23
N ASP A 306 -5.11 -61.97 12.47
CA ASP A 306 -3.80 -62.49 12.88
C ASP A 306 -3.68 -62.55 14.42
N ILE A 307 -4.58 -61.91 15.15
CA ILE A 307 -4.59 -61.80 16.63
C ILE A 307 -5.59 -62.80 17.26
N ALA A 308 -6.60 -63.22 16.54
CA ALA A 308 -7.56 -64.26 16.93
C ALA A 308 -7.10 -65.65 16.57
#